data_a1a44a5faf71cbcafbf47c0cafd8330c
#
_entry.id   a1a44a5faf71cbcafbf47c0cafd8330c
#
_cell.length_a   1.000
_cell.length_b   1.000
_cell.length_c   1.000
_cell.angle_alpha   90.00
_cell.angle_beta   90.00
_cell.angle_gamma   90.00
#
_symmetry.space_group_name_H-M   'P 1'
#
loop_
_entity.id
_entity.type
_entity.pdbx_description
1 polymer ?
#
loop_
_entity_poly.entity_id
_entity_poly.type
_entity_poly.pdbx_seq_one_letter_code
_entity_poly.pdbx_strand_id
1 'polypeptide(L)'
;MFVLPVIPYPSINPILISVGPFAVRWYALAYIVGIIAGWFYARSMITAQRLWGGPAPFTVLDFDDFVIWITLGIILGGRTGYVLFYNLPHFAAHPTEVFQLWNGGMSFHGGVVGCIVAIVLFAQHRKLPTLSLADVVAAVAPIGLFLGRIANFINGELWGRPSDVPWAMVFPSGGPEPRHPSQLYEAALEGIVLFAVLALLVRGGALKRPGVVTGAFAIGYSIARVACEMFREPDIQLGFLWGGLTMGMLLCIPLALGGLAVLVVALRRSPAVK
;
A
#
# COMPACT_ATOMS: atom_id res chain seq x y z
N MET A 1 2.90 42.17 -4.76
CA MET A 1 3.04 40.78 -4.32
C MET A 1 1.64 40.19 -4.31
N PHE A 2 1.27 39.43 -5.35
CA PHE A 2 -0.05 38.80 -5.40
C PHE A 2 -0.01 37.65 -4.41
N VAL A 3 -0.73 37.77 -3.29
CA VAL A 3 -0.97 36.67 -2.38
C VAL A 3 -1.96 35.74 -3.10
N LEU A 4 -1.47 34.63 -3.65
CA LEU A 4 -2.36 33.63 -4.19
C LEU A 4 -3.28 33.13 -3.07
N PRO A 5 -4.60 32.99 -3.32
CA PRO A 5 -5.51 32.51 -2.32
C PRO A 5 -5.11 31.07 -1.95
N VAL A 6 -4.69 30.86 -0.71
CA VAL A 6 -4.40 29.53 -0.17
C VAL A 6 -5.70 28.74 -0.12
N ILE A 7 -5.70 27.53 -0.64
CA ILE A 7 -6.86 26.64 -0.56
C ILE A 7 -7.03 26.19 0.89
N PRO A 8 -8.16 26.48 1.56
CA PRO A 8 -8.38 26.00 2.91
C PRO A 8 -8.46 24.47 2.92
N TYR A 9 -7.76 23.84 3.87
CA TYR A 9 -7.93 22.41 4.09
C TYR A 9 -9.38 22.09 4.48
N PRO A 10 -10.05 21.15 3.81
CA PRO A 10 -11.42 20.77 4.16
C PRO A 10 -11.40 20.10 5.55
N SER A 11 -11.99 20.79 6.54
CA SER A 11 -12.07 20.28 7.93
C SER A 11 -13.08 19.12 8.02
N ILE A 12 -12.67 17.95 7.53
CA ILE A 12 -13.47 16.72 7.60
C ILE A 12 -13.20 16.08 8.97
N ASN A 13 -14.27 15.72 9.69
CA ASN A 13 -14.10 15.00 10.96
C ASN A 13 -13.50 13.62 10.67
N PRO A 14 -12.35 13.24 11.25
CA PRO A 14 -11.76 11.91 11.11
C PRO A 14 -12.67 10.75 11.58
N ILE A 15 -13.63 11.05 12.45
CA ILE A 15 -14.66 10.12 12.89
C ILE A 15 -15.86 10.25 11.98
N LEU A 16 -16.17 9.18 11.23
CA LEU A 16 -17.33 9.12 10.35
C LEU A 16 -18.64 9.02 11.15
N ILE A 17 -18.66 8.14 12.15
CA ILE A 17 -19.82 7.90 13.01
C ILE A 17 -19.34 7.46 14.40
N SER A 18 -20.06 7.91 15.44
CA SER A 18 -19.84 7.43 16.81
C SER A 18 -21.14 6.95 17.41
N VAL A 19 -21.10 5.75 18.01
CA VAL A 19 -22.24 5.15 18.72
C VAL A 19 -21.74 4.75 20.11
N GLY A 20 -22.06 5.55 21.10
CA GLY A 20 -21.52 5.37 22.46
C GLY A 20 -19.99 5.43 22.48
N PRO A 21 -19.29 4.46 23.06
CA PRO A 21 -17.83 4.43 23.11
C PRO A 21 -17.17 4.00 21.77
N PHE A 22 -17.94 3.55 20.80
CA PHE A 22 -17.44 3.06 19.52
C PHE A 22 -17.41 4.17 18.47
N ALA A 23 -16.21 4.48 17.95
CA ALA A 23 -16.02 5.44 16.88
C ALA A 23 -15.51 4.73 15.60
N VAL A 24 -16.27 4.82 14.53
CA VAL A 24 -15.85 4.36 13.20
C VAL A 24 -15.13 5.52 12.51
N ARG A 25 -13.87 5.32 12.21
CA ARG A 25 -13.01 6.29 11.52
C ARG A 25 -13.00 6.05 10.01
N TRP A 26 -12.79 7.09 9.23
CA TRP A 26 -12.60 6.98 7.78
C TRP A 26 -11.49 6.00 7.41
N TYR A 27 -10.46 5.90 8.24
CA TYR A 27 -9.35 4.97 8.06
C TYR A 27 -9.82 3.51 8.05
N ALA A 28 -10.65 3.13 9.02
CA ALA A 28 -11.21 1.78 9.10
C ALA A 28 -12.11 1.48 7.89
N LEU A 29 -12.92 2.47 7.47
CA LEU A 29 -13.75 2.33 6.27
C LEU A 29 -12.90 2.16 5.01
N ALA A 30 -11.82 2.94 4.85
CA ALA A 30 -10.90 2.84 3.73
C ALA A 30 -10.29 1.43 3.62
N TYR A 31 -9.87 0.84 4.74
CA TYR A 31 -9.38 -0.54 4.77
C TYR A 31 -10.46 -1.56 4.37
N ILE A 32 -11.65 -1.46 4.95
CA ILE A 32 -12.76 -2.39 4.65
C ILE A 32 -13.14 -2.30 3.17
N VAL A 33 -13.36 -1.10 2.66
CA VAL A 33 -13.71 -0.88 1.25
C VAL A 33 -12.57 -1.32 0.33
N GLY A 34 -11.32 -1.06 0.70
CA GLY A 34 -10.14 -1.49 -0.06
C GLY A 34 -10.04 -3.01 -0.18
N ILE A 35 -10.24 -3.73 0.92
CA ILE A 35 -10.24 -5.20 0.94
C ILE A 35 -11.39 -5.73 0.09
N ILE A 36 -12.61 -5.22 0.27
CA ILE A 36 -13.80 -5.67 -0.47
C ILE A 36 -13.64 -5.39 -1.98
N ALA A 37 -13.24 -4.18 -2.36
CA ALA A 37 -13.03 -3.82 -3.77
C ALA A 37 -11.90 -4.65 -4.40
N GLY A 38 -10.79 -4.82 -3.69
CA GLY A 38 -9.68 -5.68 -4.11
C GLY A 38 -10.11 -7.14 -4.27
N TRP A 39 -10.90 -7.66 -3.34
CA TRP A 39 -11.46 -9.00 -3.39
C TRP A 39 -12.37 -9.21 -4.61
N PHE A 40 -13.31 -8.29 -4.88
CA PHE A 40 -14.16 -8.38 -6.07
C PHE A 40 -13.33 -8.31 -7.37
N TYR A 41 -12.35 -7.43 -7.43
CA TYR A 41 -11.49 -7.32 -8.61
C TYR A 41 -10.63 -8.58 -8.81
N ALA A 42 -10.06 -9.14 -7.75
CA ALA A 42 -9.33 -10.40 -7.79
C ALA A 42 -10.21 -11.55 -8.31
N ARG A 43 -11.41 -11.71 -7.77
CA ARG A 43 -12.38 -12.73 -8.24
C ARG A 43 -12.68 -12.58 -9.72
N SER A 44 -12.87 -11.34 -10.19
CA SER A 44 -13.11 -11.09 -11.63
C SER A 44 -11.92 -11.49 -12.52
N MET A 45 -10.69 -11.31 -12.02
CA MET A 45 -9.48 -11.77 -12.73
C MET A 45 -9.38 -13.31 -12.74
N ILE A 46 -9.63 -13.97 -11.61
CA ILE A 46 -9.54 -15.43 -11.48
C ILE A 46 -10.55 -16.13 -12.38
N THR A 47 -11.77 -15.61 -12.50
CA THR A 47 -12.82 -16.18 -13.36
C THR A 47 -12.61 -15.92 -14.85
N ALA A 48 -11.81 -14.91 -15.21
CA ALA A 48 -11.58 -14.50 -16.59
C ALA A 48 -10.46 -15.34 -17.25
N GLN A 49 -10.78 -16.55 -17.74
CA GLN A 49 -9.82 -17.48 -18.34
C GLN A 49 -8.94 -16.85 -19.44
N ARG A 50 -9.45 -15.89 -20.19
CA ARG A 50 -8.68 -15.17 -21.22
C ARG A 50 -7.41 -14.50 -20.68
N LEU A 51 -7.41 -14.09 -19.42
CA LEU A 51 -6.28 -13.41 -18.79
C LEU A 51 -5.13 -14.38 -18.48
N TRP A 52 -5.44 -15.66 -18.32
CA TRP A 52 -4.50 -16.73 -17.95
C TRP A 52 -4.06 -17.59 -19.16
N GLY A 53 -4.77 -17.47 -20.29
CA GLY A 53 -4.59 -18.38 -21.44
C GLY A 53 -5.21 -19.76 -21.25
N GLY A 54 -6.03 -19.93 -20.21
CA GLY A 54 -6.72 -21.14 -19.78
C GLY A 54 -7.34 -20.93 -18.41
N PRO A 55 -7.69 -21.99 -17.67
CA PRO A 55 -8.11 -21.87 -16.27
C PRO A 55 -7.05 -21.18 -15.42
N ALA A 56 -7.47 -20.36 -14.46
CA ALA A 56 -6.56 -19.80 -13.47
C ALA A 56 -5.87 -20.92 -12.68
N PRO A 57 -4.62 -20.74 -12.22
CA PRO A 57 -3.88 -21.79 -11.51
C PRO A 57 -4.38 -22.03 -10.06
N PHE A 58 -5.40 -21.35 -9.63
CA PHE A 58 -6.10 -21.52 -8.35
C PHE A 58 -7.56 -21.06 -8.49
N THR A 59 -8.40 -21.52 -7.58
CA THR A 59 -9.84 -21.26 -7.61
C THR A 59 -10.19 -19.97 -6.88
N VAL A 60 -11.42 -19.48 -7.11
CA VAL A 60 -11.98 -18.36 -6.34
C VAL A 60 -12.04 -18.68 -4.85
N LEU A 61 -12.36 -19.93 -4.48
CA LEU A 61 -12.40 -20.36 -3.07
C LEU A 61 -11.02 -20.33 -2.41
N ASP A 62 -9.96 -20.71 -3.15
CA ASP A 62 -8.59 -20.57 -2.64
C ASP A 62 -8.27 -19.11 -2.34
N PHE A 63 -8.71 -18.19 -3.19
CA PHE A 63 -8.49 -16.76 -2.96
C PHE A 63 -9.36 -16.22 -1.80
N ASP A 64 -10.58 -16.69 -1.66
CA ASP A 64 -11.46 -16.32 -0.54
C ASP A 64 -10.82 -16.74 0.81
N ASP A 65 -10.29 -17.95 0.90
CA ASP A 65 -9.52 -18.41 2.07
C ASP A 65 -8.25 -17.58 2.28
N PHE A 66 -7.56 -17.21 1.20
CA PHE A 66 -6.36 -16.39 1.27
C PHE A 66 -6.59 -14.99 1.84
N VAL A 67 -7.79 -14.39 1.66
CA VAL A 67 -8.11 -13.06 2.22
C VAL A 67 -7.93 -13.04 3.73
N ILE A 68 -8.24 -14.13 4.42
CA ILE A 68 -8.01 -14.24 5.87
C ILE A 68 -6.51 -14.23 6.18
N TRP A 69 -5.72 -15.00 5.42
CA TRP A 69 -4.27 -15.09 5.62
C TRP A 69 -3.57 -13.76 5.40
N ILE A 70 -3.92 -13.05 4.31
CA ILE A 70 -3.28 -11.77 4.01
C ILE A 70 -3.68 -10.69 5.02
N THR A 71 -4.93 -10.70 5.48
CA THR A 71 -5.41 -9.78 6.51
C THR A 71 -4.65 -10.00 7.82
N LEU A 72 -4.52 -11.24 8.25
CA LEU A 72 -3.73 -11.60 9.44
C LEU A 72 -2.24 -11.25 9.23
N GLY A 73 -1.70 -11.52 8.04
CA GLY A 73 -0.32 -11.15 7.69
C GLY A 73 -0.05 -9.66 7.83
N ILE A 74 -0.94 -8.82 7.30
CA ILE A 74 -0.84 -7.35 7.41
C ILE A 74 -0.89 -6.91 8.88
N ILE A 75 -1.85 -7.42 9.65
CA ILE A 75 -2.04 -7.03 11.05
C ILE A 75 -0.86 -7.48 11.90
N LEU A 76 -0.51 -8.76 11.85
CA LEU A 76 0.58 -9.33 12.64
C LEU A 76 1.94 -8.74 12.24
N GLY A 77 2.20 -8.63 10.93
CA GLY A 77 3.42 -8.05 10.42
C GLY A 77 3.54 -6.57 10.77
N GLY A 78 2.46 -5.80 10.59
CA GLY A 78 2.41 -4.38 10.93
C GLY A 78 2.66 -4.13 12.42
N ARG A 79 2.04 -4.92 13.29
CA ARG A 79 2.22 -4.81 14.74
C ARG A 79 3.62 -5.23 15.17
N THR A 80 4.08 -6.39 14.71
CA THR A 80 5.44 -6.89 15.01
C THR A 80 6.50 -5.91 14.55
N GLY A 81 6.36 -5.37 13.33
CA GLY A 81 7.28 -4.37 12.82
C GLY A 81 7.30 -3.09 13.66
N TYR A 82 6.15 -2.64 14.16
CA TYR A 82 6.09 -1.49 15.05
C TYR A 82 6.77 -1.77 16.40
N VAL A 83 6.46 -2.90 17.01
CA VAL A 83 7.04 -3.33 18.29
C VAL A 83 8.56 -3.40 18.21
N LEU A 84 9.09 -4.05 17.17
CA LEU A 84 10.52 -4.32 17.05
C LEU A 84 11.34 -3.09 16.65
N PHE A 85 10.84 -2.25 15.76
CA PHE A 85 11.63 -1.19 15.14
C PHE A 85 11.34 0.20 15.68
N TYR A 86 10.17 0.45 16.30
CA TYR A 86 9.79 1.78 16.73
C TYR A 86 9.72 1.95 18.25
N ASN A 87 9.38 0.90 19.00
CA ASN A 87 9.15 1.05 20.45
C ASN A 87 9.49 -0.19 21.29
N LEU A 88 10.56 -0.90 20.91
CA LEU A 88 10.98 -2.13 21.58
C LEU A 88 11.17 -2.00 23.09
N PRO A 89 11.81 -0.92 23.64
CA PRO A 89 12.00 -0.80 25.10
C PRO A 89 10.69 -0.75 25.88
N HIS A 90 9.68 -0.05 25.35
CA HIS A 90 8.36 0.05 25.97
C HIS A 90 7.67 -1.32 26.02
N PHE A 91 7.64 -2.03 24.89
CA PHE A 91 6.97 -3.34 24.81
C PHE A 91 7.73 -4.45 25.55
N ALA A 92 9.03 -4.32 25.73
CA ALA A 92 9.79 -5.22 26.60
C ALA A 92 9.40 -5.07 28.08
N ALA A 93 9.05 -3.83 28.49
CA ALA A 93 8.55 -3.55 29.86
C ALA A 93 7.05 -3.89 30.02
N HIS A 94 6.27 -3.81 28.93
CA HIS A 94 4.82 -4.00 28.94
C HIS A 94 4.36 -5.00 27.85
N PRO A 95 4.72 -6.29 27.93
CA PRO A 95 4.53 -7.24 26.81
C PRO A 95 3.06 -7.50 26.45
N THR A 96 2.14 -7.34 27.38
CA THR A 96 0.70 -7.50 27.12
C THR A 96 0.12 -6.44 26.20
N GLU A 97 0.75 -5.27 26.12
CA GLU A 97 0.30 -4.18 25.25
C GLU A 97 0.56 -4.44 23.75
N VAL A 98 1.38 -5.45 23.43
CA VAL A 98 1.58 -5.89 22.05
C VAL A 98 0.24 -6.25 21.38
N PHE A 99 -0.72 -6.78 22.12
CA PHE A 99 -2.04 -7.18 21.62
C PHE A 99 -3.05 -6.02 21.55
N GLN A 100 -2.73 -4.86 22.10
CA GLN A 100 -3.64 -3.70 22.12
C GLN A 100 -3.56 -2.90 20.82
N LEU A 101 -4.09 -3.49 19.74
CA LEU A 101 -4.09 -2.89 18.40
C LEU A 101 -4.91 -1.59 18.33
N TRP A 102 -5.90 -1.45 19.21
CA TRP A 102 -6.77 -0.26 19.29
C TRP A 102 -6.04 1.01 19.79
N ASN A 103 -4.89 0.86 20.40
CA ASN A 103 -4.02 1.98 20.80
C ASN A 103 -3.15 2.50 19.65
N GLY A 104 -3.30 1.94 18.43
CA GLY A 104 -2.48 2.29 17.29
C GLY A 104 -1.11 1.60 17.31
N GLY A 105 -0.17 2.15 16.55
CA GLY A 105 1.19 1.59 16.45
C GLY A 105 1.28 0.42 15.48
N MET A 106 1.26 0.76 14.19
CA MET A 106 1.42 -0.17 13.07
C MET A 106 2.56 0.30 12.17
N SER A 107 3.40 -0.63 11.74
CA SER A 107 4.47 -0.38 10.78
C SER A 107 4.02 -0.75 9.37
N PHE A 108 4.10 0.20 8.44
CA PHE A 108 3.84 -0.08 7.03
C PHE A 108 4.75 -1.18 6.49
N HIS A 109 6.06 -1.09 6.75
CA HIS A 109 7.04 -2.07 6.30
C HIS A 109 6.80 -3.46 6.91
N GLY A 110 6.44 -3.50 8.20
CA GLY A 110 6.01 -4.73 8.85
C GLY A 110 4.79 -5.34 8.16
N GLY A 111 3.82 -4.53 7.78
CA GLY A 111 2.65 -4.97 7.01
C GLY A 111 3.01 -5.56 5.65
N VAL A 112 3.93 -4.93 4.90
CA VAL A 112 4.42 -5.44 3.61
C VAL A 112 5.13 -6.79 3.79
N VAL A 113 6.01 -6.91 4.77
CA VAL A 113 6.67 -8.19 5.08
C VAL A 113 5.63 -9.26 5.45
N GLY A 114 4.65 -8.90 6.29
CA GLY A 114 3.55 -9.79 6.65
C GLY A 114 2.72 -10.26 5.45
N CYS A 115 2.46 -9.36 4.48
CA CYS A 115 1.85 -9.71 3.19
C CYS A 115 2.67 -10.76 2.43
N ILE A 116 3.97 -10.53 2.27
CA ILE A 116 4.86 -11.44 1.54
C ILE A 116 4.88 -12.82 2.22
N VAL A 117 5.01 -12.84 3.54
CA VAL A 117 4.99 -14.08 4.33
C VAL A 117 3.65 -14.81 4.15
N ALA A 118 2.52 -14.10 4.24
CA ALA A 118 1.21 -14.70 4.04
C ALA A 118 1.05 -15.32 2.64
N ILE A 119 1.49 -14.61 1.58
CA ILE A 119 1.47 -15.12 0.21
C ILE A 119 2.28 -16.41 0.10
N VAL A 120 3.51 -16.42 0.61
CA VAL A 120 4.41 -17.57 0.51
C VAL A 120 3.86 -18.76 1.31
N LEU A 121 3.49 -18.56 2.57
CA LEU A 121 2.99 -19.63 3.43
C LEU A 121 1.67 -20.21 2.91
N PHE A 122 0.72 -19.37 2.49
CA PHE A 122 -0.53 -19.86 1.93
C PHE A 122 -0.32 -20.64 0.63
N ALA A 123 0.49 -20.09 -0.28
CA ALA A 123 0.80 -20.76 -1.54
C ALA A 123 1.48 -22.12 -1.32
N GLN A 124 2.41 -22.22 -0.36
CA GLN A 124 3.03 -23.50 0.00
C GLN A 124 2.03 -24.47 0.63
N HIS A 125 1.19 -23.99 1.56
CA HIS A 125 0.19 -24.81 2.24
C HIS A 125 -0.82 -25.43 1.25
N ARG A 126 -1.30 -24.61 0.30
CA ARG A 126 -2.27 -25.03 -0.72
C ARG A 126 -1.62 -25.58 -2.00
N LYS A 127 -0.27 -25.64 -2.07
CA LYS A 127 0.51 -26.03 -3.26
C LYS A 127 0.16 -25.24 -4.50
N LEU A 128 -0.04 -23.92 -4.33
CA LEU A 128 -0.36 -22.97 -5.41
C LEU A 128 0.90 -22.31 -5.97
N PRO A 129 0.88 -21.83 -7.22
CA PRO A 129 1.99 -21.07 -7.78
C PRO A 129 2.09 -19.70 -7.08
N THR A 130 3.11 -19.52 -6.23
CA THR A 130 3.30 -18.33 -5.40
C THR A 130 3.30 -17.03 -6.21
N LEU A 131 3.99 -16.98 -7.36
CA LEU A 131 4.05 -15.78 -8.18
C LEU A 131 2.71 -15.45 -8.85
N SER A 132 1.89 -16.44 -9.19
CA SER A 132 0.55 -16.18 -9.73
C SER A 132 -0.38 -15.58 -8.68
N LEU A 133 -0.28 -16.04 -7.43
CA LEU A 133 -1.02 -15.46 -6.31
C LEU A 133 -0.52 -14.03 -6.01
N ALA A 134 0.80 -13.84 -5.99
CA ALA A 134 1.43 -12.54 -5.81
C ALA A 134 1.01 -11.53 -6.91
N ASP A 135 0.87 -11.97 -8.17
CA ASP A 135 0.43 -11.12 -9.27
C ASP A 135 -1.00 -10.61 -9.08
N VAL A 136 -1.91 -11.45 -8.58
CA VAL A 136 -3.28 -11.02 -8.25
C VAL A 136 -3.26 -10.00 -7.10
N VAL A 137 -2.47 -10.25 -6.05
CA VAL A 137 -2.31 -9.31 -4.94
C VAL A 137 -1.73 -7.98 -5.41
N ALA A 138 -0.68 -8.03 -6.23
CA ALA A 138 -0.05 -6.83 -6.80
C ALA A 138 -1.02 -6.01 -7.66
N ALA A 139 -1.89 -6.66 -8.44
CA ALA A 139 -2.88 -5.99 -9.26
C ALA A 139 -3.95 -5.26 -8.44
N VAL A 140 -4.30 -5.75 -7.25
CA VAL A 140 -5.33 -5.14 -6.40
C VAL A 140 -4.76 -4.15 -5.37
N ALA A 141 -3.48 -4.25 -5.03
CA ALA A 141 -2.84 -3.45 -3.98
C ALA A 141 -3.02 -1.93 -4.17
N PRO A 142 -2.94 -1.35 -5.39
CA PRO A 142 -3.15 0.09 -5.59
C PRO A 142 -4.51 0.61 -5.14
N ILE A 143 -5.55 -0.23 -5.11
CA ILE A 143 -6.87 0.13 -4.58
C ILE A 143 -6.76 0.48 -3.09
N GLY A 144 -6.09 -0.35 -2.33
CA GLY A 144 -5.85 -0.11 -0.91
C GLY A 144 -4.93 1.08 -0.66
N LEU A 145 -3.89 1.25 -1.48
CA LEU A 145 -2.99 2.41 -1.42
C LEU A 145 -3.77 3.71 -1.63
N PHE A 146 -4.58 3.79 -2.70
CA PHE A 146 -5.43 4.95 -2.98
C PHE A 146 -6.30 5.34 -1.78
N LEU A 147 -7.09 4.37 -1.28
CA LEU A 147 -8.03 4.62 -0.19
C LEU A 147 -7.31 4.98 1.12
N GLY A 148 -6.17 4.35 1.40
CA GLY A 148 -5.33 4.69 2.54
C GLY A 148 -4.80 6.12 2.47
N ARG A 149 -4.38 6.61 1.29
CA ARG A 149 -3.92 7.98 1.11
C ARG A 149 -5.04 9.00 1.22
N ILE A 150 -6.24 8.68 0.73
CA ILE A 150 -7.42 9.52 0.98
C ILE A 150 -7.74 9.60 2.48
N ALA A 151 -7.63 8.48 3.21
CA ALA A 151 -7.82 8.49 4.66
C ALA A 151 -6.74 9.33 5.39
N ASN A 152 -5.47 9.28 4.96
CA ASN A 152 -4.43 10.17 5.48
C ASN A 152 -4.77 11.64 5.22
N PHE A 153 -5.26 11.97 4.04
CA PHE A 153 -5.69 13.33 3.71
C PHE A 153 -6.84 13.77 4.62
N ILE A 154 -7.87 12.94 4.81
CA ILE A 154 -9.01 13.25 5.71
C ILE A 154 -8.55 13.42 7.17
N ASN A 155 -7.53 12.67 7.61
CA ASN A 155 -6.95 12.82 8.95
C ASN A 155 -6.04 14.04 9.09
N GLY A 156 -5.68 14.72 7.99
CA GLY A 156 -4.76 15.87 7.99
C GLY A 156 -3.32 15.50 8.39
N GLU A 157 -2.89 14.28 8.10
CA GLU A 157 -1.58 13.74 8.45
C GLU A 157 -0.74 13.44 7.20
N LEU A 158 0.58 13.27 7.35
CA LEU A 158 1.53 12.94 6.28
C LEU A 158 1.52 13.97 5.14
N TRP A 159 1.34 15.23 5.47
CA TRP A 159 1.37 16.37 4.55
C TRP A 159 2.78 16.60 3.99
N GLY A 160 2.84 17.42 2.95
CA GLY A 160 4.07 17.73 2.23
C GLY A 160 4.85 18.90 2.82
N ARG A 161 5.96 19.23 2.15
CA ARG A 161 6.82 20.37 2.49
C ARG A 161 6.08 21.68 2.29
N PRO A 162 6.51 22.79 2.96
CA PRO A 162 6.02 24.11 2.67
C PRO A 162 6.15 24.46 1.19
N SER A 163 5.14 25.15 0.64
CA SER A 163 5.10 25.48 -0.79
C SER A 163 4.17 26.65 -1.05
N ASP A 164 4.46 27.38 -2.12
CA ASP A 164 3.68 28.51 -2.66
C ASP A 164 2.87 28.16 -3.90
N VAL A 165 2.77 26.87 -4.25
CA VAL A 165 1.96 26.45 -5.41
C VAL A 165 0.48 26.80 -5.20
N PRO A 166 -0.28 27.08 -6.28
CA PRO A 166 -1.67 27.56 -6.16
C PRO A 166 -2.63 26.61 -5.44
N TRP A 167 -2.26 25.33 -5.31
CA TRP A 167 -3.05 24.31 -4.62
C TRP A 167 -2.47 23.87 -3.29
N ALA A 168 -1.49 24.62 -2.74
CA ALA A 168 -0.98 24.36 -1.40
C ALA A 168 -2.09 24.61 -0.36
N MET A 169 -2.06 23.83 0.73
CA MET A 169 -3.08 23.85 1.78
C MET A 169 -2.45 24.04 3.15
N VAL A 170 -3.15 24.73 4.05
CA VAL A 170 -2.76 24.83 5.46
C VAL A 170 -3.39 23.67 6.24
N PHE A 171 -2.57 22.71 6.63
CA PHE A 171 -3.02 21.53 7.39
C PHE A 171 -3.09 21.84 8.89
N PRO A 172 -4.14 21.40 9.61
CA PRO A 172 -4.30 21.71 11.04
C PRO A 172 -3.12 21.28 11.92
N SER A 173 -2.47 20.17 11.57
CA SER A 173 -1.29 19.64 12.26
C SER A 173 0.04 20.05 11.64
N GLY A 174 0.02 20.78 10.50
CA GLY A 174 1.19 21.12 9.70
C GLY A 174 1.81 22.48 10.01
N GLY A 175 1.23 23.25 10.97
CA GLY A 175 1.62 24.64 11.24
C GLY A 175 0.93 25.64 10.30
N PRO A 176 1.31 26.94 10.35
CA PRO A 176 0.62 28.01 9.64
C PRO A 176 0.98 28.11 8.15
N GLU A 177 2.03 27.43 7.71
CA GLU A 177 2.53 27.51 6.35
C GLU A 177 1.71 26.64 5.38
N PRO A 178 1.41 27.14 4.16
CA PRO A 178 0.84 26.31 3.11
C PRO A 178 1.80 25.18 2.71
N ARG A 179 1.28 23.98 2.48
CA ARG A 179 2.05 22.78 2.19
C ARG A 179 1.48 22.01 1.00
N HIS A 180 2.31 21.24 0.35
CA HIS A 180 1.86 20.29 -0.66
C HIS A 180 0.88 19.26 -0.05
N PRO A 181 -0.29 19.01 -0.67
CA PRO A 181 -1.16 17.89 -0.30
C PRO A 181 -0.57 16.58 -0.83
N SER A 182 0.57 16.16 -0.29
CA SER A 182 1.34 15.00 -0.77
C SER A 182 0.56 13.70 -0.72
N GLN A 183 -0.40 13.58 0.20
CA GLN A 183 -1.31 12.44 0.27
C GLN A 183 -2.12 12.27 -1.03
N LEU A 184 -2.54 13.39 -1.66
CA LEU A 184 -3.26 13.36 -2.93
C LEU A 184 -2.35 13.01 -4.10
N TYR A 185 -1.06 13.40 -4.05
CA TYR A 185 -0.08 12.98 -5.06
C TYR A 185 0.18 11.49 -4.97
N GLU A 186 0.35 10.98 -3.75
CA GLU A 186 0.49 9.55 -3.47
C GLU A 186 -0.76 8.77 -3.91
N ALA A 187 -1.97 9.27 -3.61
CA ALA A 187 -3.22 8.67 -4.07
C ALA A 187 -3.28 8.61 -5.61
N ALA A 188 -2.87 9.68 -6.30
CA ALA A 188 -2.86 9.72 -7.75
C ALA A 188 -1.83 8.76 -8.35
N LEU A 189 -0.57 8.81 -7.91
CA LEU A 189 0.52 8.05 -8.52
C LEU A 189 0.58 6.60 -8.05
N GLU A 190 0.58 6.36 -6.72
CA GLU A 190 0.65 5.01 -6.13
C GLU A 190 -0.70 4.26 -6.24
N GLY A 191 -1.82 5.01 -6.29
CA GLY A 191 -3.17 4.49 -6.44
C GLY A 191 -3.62 4.44 -7.90
N ILE A 192 -4.12 5.58 -8.43
CA ILE A 192 -4.83 5.61 -9.72
C ILE A 192 -3.91 5.23 -10.90
N VAL A 193 -2.77 5.90 -11.04
CA VAL A 193 -1.87 5.68 -12.19
C VAL A 193 -1.31 4.27 -12.16
N LEU A 194 -0.82 3.82 -11.02
CA LEU A 194 -0.29 2.47 -10.85
C LEU A 194 -1.37 1.41 -11.12
N PHE A 195 -2.59 1.60 -10.59
CA PHE A 195 -3.71 0.72 -10.89
C PHE A 195 -4.00 0.63 -12.39
N ALA A 196 -4.06 1.78 -13.07
CA ALA A 196 -4.33 1.82 -14.51
C ALA A 196 -3.25 1.07 -15.31
N VAL A 197 -1.97 1.28 -14.99
CA VAL A 197 -0.85 0.57 -15.64
C VAL A 197 -0.97 -0.94 -15.43
N LEU A 198 -1.18 -1.39 -14.18
CA LEU A 198 -1.31 -2.82 -13.88
C LEU A 198 -2.56 -3.43 -14.51
N ALA A 199 -3.69 -2.72 -14.51
CA ALA A 199 -4.90 -3.18 -15.17
C ALA A 199 -4.72 -3.34 -16.69
N LEU A 200 -3.98 -2.44 -17.33
CA LEU A 200 -3.62 -2.56 -18.75
C LEU A 200 -2.71 -3.78 -19.00
N LEU A 201 -1.70 -4.01 -18.17
CA LEU A 201 -0.84 -5.17 -18.23
C LEU A 201 -1.64 -6.47 -18.06
N VAL A 202 -2.51 -6.54 -17.06
CA VAL A 202 -3.40 -7.68 -16.83
C VAL A 202 -4.29 -7.93 -18.05
N ARG A 203 -4.94 -6.88 -18.59
CA ARG A 203 -5.76 -7.00 -19.82
C ARG A 203 -4.94 -7.45 -21.02
N GLY A 204 -3.67 -7.05 -21.10
CA GLY A 204 -2.70 -7.49 -22.11
C GLY A 204 -2.20 -8.92 -21.91
N GLY A 205 -2.65 -9.64 -20.88
CA GLY A 205 -2.31 -11.04 -20.62
C GLY A 205 -1.04 -11.25 -19.80
N ALA A 206 -0.63 -10.26 -18.99
CA ALA A 206 0.55 -10.37 -18.12
C ALA A 206 0.45 -11.54 -17.12
N LEU A 207 -0.78 -11.92 -16.70
CA LEU A 207 -0.99 -13.07 -15.80
C LEU A 207 -0.61 -14.43 -16.42
N LYS A 208 -0.42 -14.51 -17.74
CA LYS A 208 0.12 -15.69 -18.42
C LYS A 208 1.58 -15.95 -18.10
N ARG A 209 2.28 -14.97 -17.51
CA ARG A 209 3.68 -15.04 -17.12
C ARG A 209 3.82 -14.66 -15.64
N PRO A 210 3.73 -15.65 -14.72
CA PRO A 210 3.77 -15.40 -13.28
C PRO A 210 4.98 -14.58 -12.85
N GLY A 211 4.75 -13.49 -12.12
CA GLY A 211 5.74 -12.54 -11.66
C GLY A 211 5.80 -11.24 -12.45
N VAL A 212 5.16 -11.13 -13.63
CA VAL A 212 5.18 -9.90 -14.44
C VAL A 212 4.45 -8.76 -13.74
N VAL A 213 3.25 -9.02 -13.20
CA VAL A 213 2.46 -7.99 -12.52
C VAL A 213 3.11 -7.60 -11.19
N THR A 214 3.64 -8.57 -10.45
CA THR A 214 4.37 -8.34 -9.20
C THR A 214 5.62 -7.48 -9.42
N GLY A 215 6.42 -7.81 -10.43
CA GLY A 215 7.62 -7.02 -10.77
C GLY A 215 7.26 -5.61 -11.23
N ALA A 216 6.24 -5.49 -12.09
CA ALA A 216 5.75 -4.19 -12.56
C ALA A 216 5.19 -3.32 -11.42
N PHE A 217 4.46 -3.93 -10.47
CA PHE A 217 3.98 -3.25 -9.26
C PHE A 217 5.15 -2.71 -8.43
N ALA A 218 6.14 -3.55 -8.12
CA ALA A 218 7.26 -3.16 -7.27
C ALA A 218 8.08 -2.02 -7.89
N ILE A 219 8.33 -2.06 -9.20
CA ILE A 219 9.04 -0.99 -9.92
C ILE A 219 8.18 0.26 -9.99
N GLY A 220 6.92 0.14 -10.43
CA GLY A 220 6.00 1.27 -10.59
C GLY A 220 5.72 1.99 -9.27
N TYR A 221 5.49 1.23 -8.19
CA TYR A 221 5.35 1.79 -6.84
C TYR A 221 6.61 2.51 -6.40
N SER A 222 7.79 1.92 -6.61
CA SER A 222 9.06 2.57 -6.22
C SER A 222 9.28 3.89 -6.95
N ILE A 223 8.97 3.95 -8.25
CA ILE A 223 9.06 5.19 -9.03
C ILE A 223 8.07 6.24 -8.51
N ALA A 224 6.80 5.86 -8.31
CA ALA A 224 5.76 6.74 -7.80
C ALA A 224 6.12 7.26 -6.39
N ARG A 225 6.61 6.37 -5.53
CA ARG A 225 7.00 6.70 -4.16
C ARG A 225 8.16 7.68 -4.12
N VAL A 226 9.23 7.43 -4.88
CA VAL A 226 10.38 8.35 -4.96
C VAL A 226 9.95 9.72 -5.49
N ALA A 227 9.08 9.77 -6.51
CA ALA A 227 8.54 11.02 -7.02
C ALA A 227 7.73 11.80 -5.95
N CYS A 228 6.88 11.11 -5.19
CA CYS A 228 6.11 11.73 -4.11
C CYS A 228 6.98 12.20 -2.94
N GLU A 229 8.06 11.48 -2.61
CA GLU A 229 9.00 11.86 -1.54
C GLU A 229 9.70 13.21 -1.79
N MET A 230 9.79 13.64 -3.03
CA MET A 230 10.33 14.97 -3.35
C MET A 230 9.46 16.11 -2.80
N PHE A 231 8.16 15.87 -2.61
CA PHE A 231 7.18 16.83 -2.13
C PHE A 231 6.73 16.58 -0.69
N ARG A 232 6.96 15.37 -0.18
CA ARG A 232 6.55 14.98 1.16
C ARG A 232 7.50 15.53 2.21
N GLU A 233 6.95 15.91 3.36
CA GLU A 233 7.76 16.19 4.55
C GLU A 233 8.36 14.88 5.07
N PRO A 234 9.66 14.81 5.32
CA PRO A 234 10.29 13.63 5.92
C PRO A 234 9.69 13.30 7.29
N ASP A 235 9.66 12.01 7.63
CA ASP A 235 9.16 11.58 8.94
C ASP A 235 9.98 12.24 10.06
N ILE A 236 9.31 12.90 11.01
CA ILE A 236 9.93 13.71 12.09
C ILE A 236 10.99 12.91 12.87
N GLN A 237 10.78 11.61 13.02
CA GLN A 237 11.65 10.71 13.78
C GLN A 237 12.97 10.40 13.07
N LEU A 238 13.00 10.42 11.73
CA LEU A 238 14.14 9.98 10.93
C LEU A 238 14.77 11.12 10.14
N GLY A 239 14.00 12.14 9.75
CA GLY A 239 14.46 13.26 8.95
C GLY A 239 15.06 12.84 7.60
N PHE A 240 16.02 13.61 7.14
CA PHE A 240 16.85 13.27 6.00
C PHE A 240 18.00 12.37 6.45
N LEU A 241 18.19 11.27 5.74
CA LEU A 241 19.32 10.37 5.90
C LEU A 241 20.51 10.85 5.06
N TRP A 242 21.57 10.02 5.00
CA TRP A 242 22.78 10.30 4.25
C TRP A 242 22.47 10.68 2.78
N GLY A 243 23.08 11.76 2.29
CA GLY A 243 22.89 12.25 0.91
C GLY A 243 21.55 12.92 0.62
N GLY A 244 20.79 13.30 1.66
CA GLY A 244 19.46 13.95 1.48
C GLY A 244 18.34 12.98 1.11
N LEU A 245 18.57 11.67 1.24
CA LEU A 245 17.55 10.65 1.01
C LEU A 245 16.62 10.54 2.21
N THR A 246 15.35 10.21 1.94
CA THR A 246 14.40 9.81 2.98
C THR A 246 14.41 8.28 3.16
N MET A 247 13.91 7.79 4.28
CA MET A 247 13.76 6.34 4.50
C MET A 247 12.86 5.71 3.41
N GLY A 248 11.82 6.43 2.96
CA GLY A 248 10.96 5.97 1.88
C GLY A 248 11.72 5.74 0.57
N MET A 249 12.62 6.66 0.19
CA MET A 249 13.47 6.51 -1.00
C MET A 249 14.44 5.33 -0.84
N LEU A 250 15.08 5.20 0.32
CA LEU A 250 16.04 4.13 0.57
C LEU A 250 15.40 2.75 0.46
N LEU A 251 14.21 2.57 0.99
CA LEU A 251 13.49 1.30 0.96
C LEU A 251 12.92 0.98 -0.44
N CYS A 252 12.76 1.97 -1.30
CA CYS A 252 12.39 1.75 -2.70
C CYS A 252 13.51 1.09 -3.50
N ILE A 253 14.78 1.24 -3.12
CA ILE A 253 15.93 0.64 -3.83
C ILE A 253 15.83 -0.90 -3.84
N PRO A 254 15.82 -1.59 -2.68
CA PRO A 254 15.71 -3.04 -2.67
C PRO A 254 14.38 -3.54 -3.26
N LEU A 255 13.29 -2.78 -3.09
CA LEU A 255 11.99 -3.12 -3.68
C LEU A 255 12.04 -3.09 -5.22
N ALA A 256 12.62 -2.03 -5.81
CA ALA A 256 12.77 -1.89 -7.27
C ALA A 256 13.71 -2.97 -7.82
N LEU A 257 14.84 -3.23 -7.17
CA LEU A 257 15.79 -4.27 -7.58
C LEU A 257 15.17 -5.67 -7.51
N GLY A 258 14.43 -5.98 -6.44
CA GLY A 258 13.69 -7.22 -6.32
C GLY A 258 12.60 -7.35 -7.37
N GLY A 259 11.85 -6.27 -7.61
CA GLY A 259 10.84 -6.20 -8.67
C GLY A 259 11.43 -6.42 -10.05
N LEU A 260 12.58 -5.81 -10.35
CA LEU A 260 13.30 -5.99 -11.61
C LEU A 260 13.78 -7.44 -11.77
N ALA A 261 14.34 -8.03 -10.73
CA ALA A 261 14.77 -9.43 -10.75
C ALA A 261 13.61 -10.38 -11.05
N VAL A 262 12.47 -10.20 -10.35
CA VAL A 262 11.24 -10.99 -10.58
C VAL A 262 10.74 -10.80 -12.01
N LEU A 263 10.70 -9.56 -12.51
CA LEU A 263 10.24 -9.24 -13.86
C LEU A 263 11.14 -9.89 -14.93
N VAL A 264 12.46 -9.77 -14.79
CA VAL A 264 13.43 -10.37 -15.72
C VAL A 264 13.29 -11.89 -15.76
N VAL A 265 13.17 -12.53 -14.58
CA VAL A 265 12.95 -13.97 -14.51
C VAL A 265 11.62 -14.37 -15.16
N ALA A 266 10.55 -13.63 -14.89
CA ALA A 266 9.22 -13.89 -15.46
C ALA A 266 9.22 -13.75 -17.01
N LEU A 267 9.91 -12.74 -17.55
CA LEU A 267 10.00 -12.51 -19.00
C LEU A 267 10.87 -13.54 -19.72
N ARG A 268 11.88 -14.12 -19.06
CA ARG A 268 12.73 -15.19 -19.62
C ARG A 268 12.04 -16.55 -19.65
N ARG A 269 11.01 -16.75 -18.80
CA ARG A 269 10.22 -17.99 -18.83
C ARG A 269 9.26 -17.96 -20.02
N SER A 270 9.12 -19.10 -20.71
CA SER A 270 8.05 -19.25 -21.70
C SER A 270 6.70 -19.03 -21.04
N PRO A 271 5.71 -18.44 -21.75
CA PRO A 271 4.36 -18.37 -21.25
C PRO A 271 3.90 -19.77 -20.82
N ALA A 272 3.17 -19.86 -19.71
CA ALA A 272 2.52 -21.11 -19.30
C ALA A 272 1.41 -21.41 -20.32
N VAL A 273 1.80 -22.00 -21.44
CA VAL A 273 0.88 -22.55 -22.42
C VAL A 273 0.58 -23.98 -21.97
N LYS A 274 -0.65 -24.23 -21.55
CA LYS A 274 -1.25 -25.57 -21.60
C LYS A 274 -2.27 -25.60 -22.71
#